data_e471e6faeb923bac549dd5733ffd97d5
#
_entry.id   e471e6faeb923bac549dd5733ffd97d5
#
_cell.length_a   1.000
_cell.length_b   1.000
_cell.length_c   1.000
_cell.angle_alpha   90.00
_cell.angle_beta   90.00
_cell.angle_gamma   90.00
#
_symmetry.space_group_name_H-M   'P 1'
#
loop_
_entity.id
_entity.type
_entity.pdbx_description
1 polymer ?
#
loop_
_entity_poly.entity_id
_entity_poly.type
_entity_poly.pdbx_seq_one_letter_code
_entity_poly.pdbx_strand_id
1 'polypeptide(L)'
;MAKWSIEKFVVPDLPDQDRFHDFALPLPMMRAIQELEYEYCTPIQSQVLPLSLADYDITGQAQTGTGKTAAFLITLLTRFWESPRTEAPEMGKPRALILAPTRELALQIESDSNAVSYTHLTLPTTVIV
;
A
#
# COMPACT_ATOMS: atom_id res chain seq x y z
N MET A 1 -27.24 0.91 1.81
CA MET A 1 -26.10 1.79 1.50
C MET A 1 -25.50 1.45 0.16
N ALA A 2 -25.18 2.45 -0.62
CA ALA A 2 -24.52 2.23 -1.90
C ALA A 2 -23.11 1.70 -1.68
N LYS A 3 -22.74 0.65 -2.39
CA LYS A 3 -21.38 0.14 -2.37
C LYS A 3 -20.42 1.16 -3.01
N TRP A 4 -19.23 1.24 -2.48
CA TRP A 4 -18.18 2.03 -3.11
C TRP A 4 -17.81 1.43 -4.48
N SER A 5 -17.60 2.27 -5.46
CA SER A 5 -17.14 1.86 -6.78
C SER A 5 -16.06 2.81 -7.26
N ILE A 6 -15.26 2.37 -8.23
CA ILE A 6 -14.16 3.17 -8.78
C ILE A 6 -14.66 4.47 -9.43
N GLU A 7 -15.90 4.49 -9.84
CA GLU A 7 -16.52 5.69 -10.44
C GLU A 7 -16.61 6.86 -9.45
N LYS A 8 -16.57 6.56 -8.15
CA LYS A 8 -16.56 7.58 -7.09
C LYS A 8 -15.19 8.20 -6.86
N PHE A 9 -14.17 7.63 -7.48
CA PHE A 9 -12.78 8.10 -7.37
C PHE A 9 -12.26 8.46 -8.75
N VAL A 10 -12.54 9.69 -9.17
CA VAL A 10 -12.17 10.18 -10.49
C VAL A 10 -10.95 11.09 -10.36
N VAL A 11 -9.89 10.75 -11.07
CA VAL A 11 -8.67 11.57 -11.15
C VAL A 11 -8.37 11.76 -12.63
N PRO A 12 -8.25 13.02 -13.10
CA PRO A 12 -7.96 13.29 -14.50
C PRO A 12 -6.64 12.66 -14.95
N ASP A 13 -6.63 12.07 -16.13
CA ASP A 13 -5.42 11.53 -16.75
C ASP A 13 -4.59 12.68 -17.30
N LEU A 14 -3.41 12.89 -16.73
CA LEU A 14 -2.48 13.94 -17.14
C LEU A 14 -1.24 13.32 -17.78
N PRO A 15 -0.70 13.91 -18.86
CA PRO A 15 0.41 13.28 -19.62
C PRO A 15 1.69 13.10 -18.81
N ASP A 16 1.93 13.94 -17.81
CA ASP A 16 3.19 13.94 -17.06
C ASP A 16 3.06 13.35 -15.65
N GLN A 17 1.89 12.78 -15.30
CA GLN A 17 1.65 12.25 -13.97
C GLN A 17 0.92 10.91 -14.06
N ASP A 18 1.45 9.91 -13.35
CA ASP A 18 0.78 8.63 -13.22
C ASP A 18 -0.29 8.69 -12.12
N ARG A 19 -1.43 8.10 -12.40
CA ARG A 19 -2.48 7.90 -11.41
C ARG A 19 -2.36 6.51 -10.80
N PHE A 20 -2.88 6.34 -9.60
CA PHE A 20 -3.00 4.98 -9.05
C PHE A 20 -3.97 4.12 -9.88
N HIS A 21 -4.89 4.74 -10.60
CA HIS A 21 -5.81 4.07 -11.53
C HIS A 21 -5.08 3.37 -12.68
N ASP A 22 -3.87 3.81 -13.01
CA ASP A 22 -3.09 3.26 -14.13
C ASP A 22 -2.47 1.91 -13.80
N PHE A 23 -2.50 1.53 -12.52
CA PHE A 23 -2.07 0.22 -12.06
C PHE A 23 -3.30 -0.64 -11.77
N ALA A 24 -3.20 -1.95 -11.99
CA ALA A 24 -4.32 -2.86 -11.77
C ALA A 24 -4.47 -3.18 -10.27
N LEU A 25 -4.80 -2.18 -9.46
CA LEU A 25 -4.95 -2.34 -8.02
C LEU A 25 -6.37 -2.84 -7.68
N PRO A 26 -6.51 -3.68 -6.64
CA PRO A 26 -7.82 -4.12 -6.18
C PRO A 26 -8.69 -2.94 -5.73
N LEU A 27 -10.02 -3.08 -5.87
CA LEU A 27 -10.95 -2.02 -5.48
C LEU A 27 -10.79 -1.58 -4.02
N PRO A 28 -10.63 -2.50 -3.04
CA PRO A 28 -10.39 -2.06 -1.66
C PRO A 28 -9.13 -1.21 -1.49
N MET A 29 -8.08 -1.49 -2.28
CA MET A 29 -6.86 -0.67 -2.28
C MET A 29 -7.13 0.71 -2.87
N MET A 30 -7.86 0.79 -3.99
CA MET A 30 -8.22 2.07 -4.61
C MET A 30 -9.05 2.93 -3.65
N ARG A 31 -9.98 2.32 -2.93
CA ARG A 31 -10.77 3.03 -1.92
C ARG A 31 -9.90 3.56 -0.79
N ALA A 32 -8.95 2.77 -0.31
CA ALA A 32 -8.02 3.21 0.73
C ALA A 32 -7.15 4.39 0.24
N ILE A 33 -6.69 4.34 -1.00
CA ILE A 33 -5.91 5.42 -1.61
C ILE A 33 -6.74 6.71 -1.68
N GLN A 34 -8.01 6.61 -2.05
CA GLN A 34 -8.91 7.76 -2.05
C GLN A 34 -9.06 8.35 -0.65
N GLU A 35 -9.23 7.52 0.36
CA GLU A 35 -9.37 7.97 1.75
C GLU A 35 -8.10 8.66 2.27
N LEU A 36 -6.94 8.27 1.76
CA LEU A 36 -5.67 8.94 2.06
C LEU A 36 -5.48 10.23 1.26
N GLU A 37 -6.43 10.56 0.39
CA GLU A 37 -6.41 11.76 -0.46
C GLU A 37 -5.25 11.77 -1.45
N TYR A 38 -4.82 10.59 -1.92
CA TYR A 38 -3.80 10.46 -2.95
C TYR A 38 -4.46 10.44 -4.33
N GLU A 39 -4.02 11.32 -5.22
CA GLU A 39 -4.52 11.38 -6.59
C GLU A 39 -3.49 10.89 -7.59
N TYR A 40 -2.28 11.42 -7.52
CA TYR A 40 -1.19 11.10 -8.43
C TYR A 40 -0.03 10.48 -7.69
N CYS A 41 0.69 9.61 -8.37
CA CYS A 41 1.89 9.00 -7.81
C CYS A 41 3.01 10.02 -7.69
N THR A 42 3.77 9.92 -6.61
CA THR A 42 5.07 10.60 -6.52
C THR A 42 6.06 9.92 -7.47
N PRO A 43 7.19 10.56 -7.82
CA PRO A 43 8.17 9.94 -8.71
C PRO A 43 8.64 8.56 -8.26
N ILE A 44 8.89 8.37 -6.95
CA ILE A 44 9.32 7.05 -6.45
C ILE A 44 8.21 6.01 -6.60
N GLN A 45 6.96 6.39 -6.38
CA GLN A 45 5.83 5.49 -6.54
C GLN A 45 5.67 5.08 -8.00
N SER A 46 5.78 6.02 -8.93
CA SER A 46 5.70 5.73 -10.37
C SER A 46 6.79 4.79 -10.84
N GLN A 47 7.99 4.87 -10.25
CA GLN A 47 9.11 4.01 -10.62
C GLN A 47 9.01 2.63 -9.97
N VAL A 48 8.55 2.55 -8.73
CA VAL A 48 8.55 1.32 -7.95
C VAL A 48 7.35 0.44 -8.24
N LEU A 49 6.14 1.01 -8.28
CA LEU A 49 4.92 0.21 -8.37
C LEU A 49 4.84 -0.72 -9.57
N PRO A 50 5.22 -0.30 -10.81
CA PRO A 50 5.17 -1.23 -11.93
C PRO A 50 6.03 -2.47 -11.75
N LEU A 51 7.16 -2.31 -11.09
CA LEU A 51 8.11 -3.41 -10.86
C LEU A 51 7.72 -4.25 -9.65
N SER A 52 7.37 -3.61 -8.54
CA SER A 52 7.02 -4.35 -7.33
C SER A 52 5.72 -5.14 -7.48
N LEU A 53 4.75 -4.60 -8.19
CA LEU A 53 3.51 -5.31 -8.48
C LEU A 53 3.71 -6.47 -9.45
N ALA A 54 4.78 -6.43 -10.24
CA ALA A 54 5.19 -7.51 -11.14
C ALA A 54 6.14 -8.53 -10.49
N ASP A 55 6.24 -8.51 -9.16
CA ASP A 55 7.03 -9.46 -8.34
C ASP A 55 8.56 -9.30 -8.44
N TYR A 56 9.05 -8.15 -8.89
CA TYR A 56 10.47 -7.88 -8.84
C TYR A 56 10.92 -7.41 -7.46
N ASP A 57 12.10 -7.84 -7.05
CA ASP A 57 12.78 -7.28 -5.89
C ASP A 57 13.30 -5.89 -6.24
N ILE A 58 13.14 -4.94 -5.32
CA ILE A 58 13.45 -3.55 -5.61
C ILE A 58 14.27 -2.93 -4.49
N THR A 59 15.27 -2.16 -4.87
CA THR A 59 15.96 -1.22 -4.00
C THR A 59 15.57 0.19 -4.43
N GLY A 60 14.89 0.91 -3.55
CA GLY A 60 14.47 2.28 -3.82
C GLY A 60 15.12 3.25 -2.85
N GLN A 61 15.72 4.31 -3.38
CA GLN A 61 16.32 5.37 -2.58
C GLN A 61 15.66 6.69 -2.90
N ALA A 62 15.11 7.35 -1.88
CA ALA A 62 14.47 8.64 -2.02
C ALA A 62 14.49 9.34 -0.67
N GLN A 63 14.31 10.66 -0.70
CA GLN A 63 14.26 11.46 0.52
C GLN A 63 12.97 11.17 1.32
N THR A 64 12.97 11.51 2.61
CA THR A 64 11.77 11.45 3.47
C THR A 64 10.65 12.30 2.88
N GLY A 65 9.41 11.83 3.01
CA GLY A 65 8.24 12.56 2.52
C GLY A 65 7.95 12.38 1.04
N THR A 66 8.64 11.45 0.37
CA THR A 66 8.42 11.19 -1.08
C THR A 66 7.45 10.06 -1.36
N GLY A 67 6.87 9.45 -0.33
CA GLY A 67 5.90 8.38 -0.50
C GLY A 67 6.48 6.97 -0.62
N LYS A 68 7.73 6.76 -0.20
CA LYS A 68 8.35 5.42 -0.20
C LYS A 68 7.54 4.40 0.59
N THR A 69 7.11 4.78 1.79
CA THR A 69 6.35 3.89 2.66
C THR A 69 5.05 3.48 1.99
N ALA A 70 4.34 4.42 1.38
CA ALA A 70 3.11 4.10 0.64
C ALA A 70 3.37 3.13 -0.51
N ALA A 71 4.47 3.31 -1.24
CA ALA A 71 4.79 2.43 -2.37
C ALA A 71 4.92 0.96 -1.93
N PHE A 72 5.71 0.68 -0.88
CA PHE A 72 5.85 -0.72 -0.47
C PHE A 72 4.61 -1.24 0.27
N LEU A 73 3.88 -0.40 1.01
CA LEU A 73 2.65 -0.83 1.66
C LEU A 73 1.56 -1.19 0.65
N ILE A 74 1.40 -0.38 -0.39
CA ILE A 74 0.44 -0.67 -1.47
C ILE A 74 0.79 -2.02 -2.11
N THR A 75 2.04 -2.26 -2.42
CA THR A 75 2.49 -3.53 -3.01
C THR A 75 2.19 -4.70 -2.08
N LEU A 76 2.57 -4.58 -0.81
CA LEU A 76 2.42 -5.64 0.17
C LEU A 76 0.95 -5.99 0.42
N LEU A 77 0.12 -4.98 0.65
CA LEU A 77 -1.30 -5.18 0.93
C LEU A 77 -2.05 -5.70 -0.31
N THR A 78 -1.65 -5.28 -1.50
CA THR A 78 -2.19 -5.81 -2.74
C THR A 78 -1.90 -7.31 -2.87
N ARG A 79 -0.69 -7.74 -2.54
CA ARG A 79 -0.35 -9.16 -2.54
C ARG A 79 -1.16 -9.95 -1.54
N PHE A 80 -1.37 -9.40 -0.34
CA PHE A 80 -2.19 -10.06 0.66
C PHE A 80 -3.64 -10.20 0.21
N TRP A 81 -4.16 -9.20 -0.48
CA TRP A 81 -5.50 -9.25 -1.04
C TRP A 81 -5.62 -10.30 -2.14
N GLU A 82 -4.65 -10.37 -3.04
CA GLU A 82 -4.64 -11.31 -4.15
C GLU A 82 -4.42 -12.76 -3.72
N SER A 83 -3.73 -12.96 -2.60
CA SER A 83 -3.44 -14.28 -2.06
C SER A 83 -3.85 -14.35 -0.58
N PRO A 84 -5.16 -14.32 -0.29
CA PRO A 84 -5.63 -14.33 1.09
C PRO A 84 -5.30 -15.67 1.76
N ARG A 85 -5.08 -15.61 3.07
CA ARG A 85 -4.92 -16.83 3.87
C ARG A 85 -6.26 -17.54 3.97
N THR A 86 -6.24 -18.84 3.72
CA THR A 86 -7.41 -19.71 3.91
C THR A 86 -7.45 -20.33 5.31
N GLU A 87 -6.34 -20.25 6.04
CA GLU A 87 -6.21 -20.79 7.39
C GLU A 87 -6.00 -19.68 8.40
N ALA A 88 -6.28 -19.95 9.66
CA ALA A 88 -6.02 -19.04 10.76
C ALA A 88 -4.52 -18.74 10.84
N PRO A 89 -4.12 -17.48 11.13
CA PRO A 89 -2.69 -17.15 11.23
C PRO A 89 -2.04 -17.93 12.37
N GLU A 90 -0.93 -18.59 12.08
CA GLU A 90 -0.14 -19.25 13.09
C GLU A 90 0.77 -18.25 13.79
N MET A 91 0.82 -18.33 15.12
CA MET A 91 1.71 -17.49 15.91
C MET A 91 3.17 -17.78 15.53
N GLY A 92 3.95 -16.71 15.31
CA GLY A 92 5.36 -16.83 14.94
C GLY A 92 5.63 -17.05 13.44
N LYS A 93 4.59 -17.04 12.61
CA LYS A 93 4.73 -17.19 11.15
C LYS A 93 4.20 -15.96 10.43
N PRO A 94 4.93 -14.85 10.39
CA PRO A 94 4.48 -13.65 9.69
C PRO A 94 4.51 -13.85 8.18
N ARG A 95 3.62 -13.14 7.47
CA ARG A 95 3.63 -13.11 6.01
C ARG A 95 4.61 -12.07 5.47
N ALA A 96 4.89 -11.05 6.26
CA ALA A 96 5.83 -10.00 5.89
C ALA A 96 6.57 -9.51 7.12
N LEU A 97 7.80 -9.11 6.91
CA LEU A 97 8.64 -8.50 7.94
C LEU A 97 9.16 -7.17 7.42
N ILE A 98 8.95 -6.11 8.19
CA ILE A 98 9.42 -4.77 7.85
C ILE A 98 10.39 -4.33 8.93
N LEU A 99 11.59 -3.96 8.51
CA LEU A 99 12.63 -3.47 9.42
C LEU A 99 12.79 -1.97 9.26
N ALA A 100 12.90 -1.27 10.36
CA ALA A 100 13.11 0.17 10.38
C ALA A 100 14.27 0.53 11.31
N PRO A 101 15.04 1.58 11.00
CA PRO A 101 16.21 1.94 11.79
C PRO A 101 15.87 2.57 13.14
N THR A 102 14.65 3.08 13.33
CA THR A 102 14.22 3.70 14.58
C THR A 102 12.86 3.19 15.00
N ARG A 103 12.58 3.27 16.31
CA ARG A 103 11.27 2.92 16.86
C ARG A 103 10.16 3.83 16.31
N GLU A 104 10.45 5.11 16.19
CA GLU A 104 9.51 6.11 15.69
C GLU A 104 9.07 5.77 14.26
N LEU A 105 10.02 5.38 13.40
CA LEU A 105 9.69 4.99 12.03
C LEU A 105 8.90 3.69 12.00
N ALA A 106 9.23 2.71 12.84
CA ALA A 106 8.47 1.46 12.93
C ALA A 106 7.02 1.73 13.33
N LEU A 107 6.79 2.59 14.31
CA LEU A 107 5.45 2.98 14.75
C LEU A 107 4.69 3.75 13.65
N GLN A 108 5.39 4.60 12.91
CA GLN A 108 4.81 5.34 11.79
C GLN A 108 4.36 4.37 10.68
N ILE A 109 5.17 3.38 10.36
CA ILE A 109 4.83 2.37 9.35
C ILE A 109 3.61 1.55 9.81
N GLU A 110 3.55 1.17 11.07
CA GLU A 110 2.38 0.49 11.62
C GLU A 110 1.13 1.34 11.49
N SER A 111 1.22 2.62 11.84
CA SER A 111 0.10 3.56 11.73
C SER A 111 -0.37 3.70 10.30
N ASP A 112 0.54 3.85 9.34
CA ASP A 112 0.22 3.96 7.93
C ASP A 112 -0.42 2.68 7.39
N SER A 113 0.11 1.53 7.81
CA SER A 113 -0.44 0.22 7.43
C SER A 113 -1.86 0.04 7.94
N ASN A 114 -2.12 0.42 9.19
CA ASN A 114 -3.46 0.34 9.78
C ASN A 114 -4.43 1.29 9.10
N ALA A 115 -4.00 2.48 8.72
CA ALA A 115 -4.84 3.45 8.02
C ALA A 115 -5.32 2.88 6.67
N VAL A 116 -4.46 2.15 5.96
CA VAL A 116 -4.81 1.52 4.69
C VAL A 116 -5.66 0.27 4.90
N SER A 117 -5.31 -0.58 5.87
CA SER A 117 -5.96 -1.88 6.06
C SER A 117 -7.25 -1.82 6.87
N TYR A 118 -7.40 -0.83 7.73
CA TYR A 118 -8.48 -0.76 8.72
C TYR A 118 -9.87 -0.75 8.09
N THR A 119 -10.05 -0.02 7.00
CA THR A 119 -11.36 0.17 6.39
C THR A 119 -11.74 -0.92 5.40
N HIS A 120 -10.77 -1.61 4.79
CA HIS A 120 -11.03 -2.46 3.62
C HIS A 120 -10.28 -3.78 3.62
N LEU A 121 -9.20 -3.89 4.39
CA LEU A 121 -8.33 -5.05 4.44
C LEU A 121 -8.10 -5.41 5.91
N THR A 122 -8.62 -6.54 6.34
CA THR A 122 -8.42 -6.98 7.73
C THR A 122 -7.08 -7.69 7.84
N LEU A 123 -6.07 -6.97 8.33
CA LEU A 123 -4.73 -7.50 8.51
C LEU A 123 -4.24 -7.22 9.94
N PRO A 124 -3.87 -8.25 10.70
CA PRO A 124 -3.23 -8.02 11.98
C PRO A 124 -1.79 -7.53 11.76
N THR A 125 -1.46 -6.40 12.36
CA THR A 125 -0.09 -5.87 12.38
C THR A 125 0.40 -5.82 13.81
N THR A 126 1.66 -6.20 14.02
CA THR A 126 2.31 -6.16 15.32
C THR A 126 3.66 -5.50 15.20
N VAL A 127 3.93 -4.50 16.04
CA VAL A 127 5.24 -3.88 16.15
C VAL A 127 5.95 -4.50 17.35
N ILE A 128 7.14 -5.03 17.11
CA ILE A 128 8.04 -5.53 18.15
C ILE A 128 9.24 -4.60 18.19
N VAL A 129 9.43 -3.96 19.31
CA VAL A 129 10.51 -2.99 19.51
C VAL A 129 11.44 -3.45 20.62
#